data_37d22bbb54b867599fecd3f14688042f
#
_entry.id   37d22bbb54b867599fecd3f14688042f
#
_cell.length_a   1.000
_cell.length_b   1.000
_cell.length_c   1.000
_cell.angle_alpha   90.00
_cell.angle_beta   90.00
_cell.angle_gamma   90.00
#
_symmetry.space_group_name_H-M   'P 1'
#
loop_
_entity.id
_entity.type
_entity.pdbx_description
1 polymer ?
#
loop_
_entity_poly.entity_id
_entity_poly.type
_entity_poly.pdbx_seq_one_letter_code
_entity_poly.pdbx_strand_id
1 'polypeptide(L)'
;MGYAYCFYTAYNKYLIDALRSYAFDFLLKPVASEELSVVLGRLRGEGNMKNSTTFLADTGHGAEKSFMVVTPVGDLRVLRVSDIGYFRYISERKIWEVALANGTFIPLKRNTRAENLCAYDTAFVQIHQSYIINMNYLLMVQGCQCVMYPPFNNVDELQVSKKYRKEMMERFCQL
;
A
#
# COMPACT_ATOMS: atom_id res chain seq x y z
N MET A 1 -28.18 1.24 22.30
CA MET A 1 -27.67 -0.02 21.70
C MET A 1 -27.28 0.30 20.26
N GLY A 2 -25.98 0.20 19.92
CA GLY A 2 -25.52 0.38 18.55
C GLY A 2 -25.65 -0.94 17.81
N TYR A 3 -26.17 -0.90 16.58
CA TYR A 3 -26.20 -2.06 15.71
C TYR A 3 -24.92 -2.07 14.86
N ALA A 4 -24.20 -3.21 14.81
CA ALA A 4 -23.16 -3.46 13.84
C ALA A 4 -23.78 -4.16 12.63
N TYR A 5 -23.48 -3.70 11.42
CA TYR A 5 -23.95 -4.31 10.19
C TYR A 5 -22.80 -4.66 9.27
N CYS A 6 -22.94 -5.75 8.55
CA CYS A 6 -21.93 -6.27 7.64
C CYS A 6 -22.53 -6.34 6.23
N PHE A 7 -21.77 -5.96 5.20
CA PHE A 7 -22.16 -6.16 3.81
C PHE A 7 -21.86 -7.59 3.37
N TYR A 8 -22.85 -8.24 2.76
CA TYR A 8 -22.72 -9.59 2.20
C TYR A 8 -23.17 -9.61 0.75
N THR A 9 -22.22 -9.62 -0.18
CA THR A 9 -22.49 -9.42 -1.62
C THR A 9 -21.59 -10.28 -2.51
N ALA A 10 -22.05 -10.57 -3.74
CA ALA A 10 -21.24 -11.21 -4.77
C ALA A 10 -20.37 -10.23 -5.56
N TYR A 11 -20.45 -8.93 -5.27
CA TYR A 11 -19.83 -7.90 -6.10
C TYR A 11 -18.91 -6.99 -5.28
N ASN A 12 -17.63 -6.95 -5.64
CA ASN A 12 -16.60 -6.10 -5.01
C ASN A 12 -16.90 -4.59 -5.14
N LYS A 13 -17.72 -4.19 -6.11
CA LYS A 13 -18.05 -2.78 -6.34
C LYS A 13 -18.72 -2.10 -5.13
N TYR A 14 -19.36 -2.86 -4.26
CA TYR A 14 -20.01 -2.33 -3.06
C TYR A 14 -19.08 -2.16 -1.85
N LEU A 15 -17.79 -2.52 -1.98
CA LEU A 15 -16.82 -2.36 -0.91
C LEU A 15 -16.64 -0.89 -0.49
N ILE A 16 -16.66 0.03 -1.46
CA ILE A 16 -16.57 1.47 -1.19
C ILE A 16 -17.79 1.97 -0.42
N ASP A 17 -18.97 1.48 -0.77
CA ASP A 17 -20.20 1.88 -0.09
C ASP A 17 -20.24 1.34 1.33
N ALA A 18 -19.73 0.12 1.56
CA ALA A 18 -19.55 -0.45 2.89
C ALA A 18 -18.61 0.40 3.75
N LEU A 19 -17.46 0.81 3.21
CA LEU A 19 -16.50 1.69 3.90
C LEU A 19 -17.09 3.07 4.23
N ARG A 20 -17.83 3.68 3.28
CA ARG A 20 -18.47 4.99 3.47
C ARG A 20 -19.59 4.98 4.49
N SER A 21 -20.29 3.85 4.61
CA SER A 21 -21.40 3.67 5.54
C SER A 21 -20.96 3.18 6.92
N TYR A 22 -19.64 3.15 7.19
CA TYR A 22 -19.09 2.65 8.47
C TYR A 22 -19.58 1.24 8.81
N ALA A 23 -19.69 0.37 7.79
CA ALA A 23 -20.02 -1.03 8.03
C ALA A 23 -18.98 -1.68 8.93
N PHE A 24 -19.43 -2.57 9.80
CA PHE A 24 -18.56 -3.31 10.71
C PHE A 24 -17.59 -4.21 9.95
N ASP A 25 -18.09 -4.86 8.88
CA ASP A 25 -17.28 -5.71 8.02
C ASP A 25 -17.93 -5.90 6.65
N PHE A 26 -17.23 -6.57 5.73
CA PHE A 26 -17.66 -6.84 4.36
C PHE A 26 -17.30 -8.29 4.00
N LEU A 27 -18.28 -9.08 3.58
CA LEU A 27 -18.12 -10.48 3.18
C LEU A 27 -18.49 -10.67 1.71
N LEU A 28 -17.62 -11.35 0.97
CA LEU A 28 -17.85 -11.67 -0.43
C LEU A 28 -18.44 -13.05 -0.58
N LYS A 29 -19.43 -13.21 -1.48
CA LYS A 29 -20.01 -14.51 -1.82
C LYS A 29 -19.11 -15.27 -2.81
N PRO A 30 -18.88 -16.58 -2.63
CA PRO A 30 -19.25 -17.40 -1.48
C PRO A 30 -18.37 -17.12 -0.27
N VAL A 31 -18.95 -17.03 0.94
CA VAL A 31 -18.20 -16.79 2.16
C VAL A 31 -17.60 -18.10 2.66
N ALA A 32 -16.31 -18.08 3.01
CA ALA A 32 -15.66 -19.18 3.69
C ALA A 32 -16.04 -19.19 5.19
N SER A 33 -16.14 -20.38 5.79
CA SER A 33 -16.46 -20.54 7.21
C SER A 33 -15.47 -19.84 8.12
N GLU A 34 -14.22 -19.80 7.71
CA GLU A 34 -13.09 -19.15 8.39
C GLU A 34 -13.28 -17.63 8.43
N GLU A 35 -13.66 -17.00 7.32
CA GLU A 35 -13.94 -15.57 7.25
C GLU A 35 -15.11 -15.17 8.14
N LEU A 36 -16.18 -15.95 8.11
CA LEU A 36 -17.35 -15.72 8.97
C LEU A 36 -16.97 -15.84 10.45
N SER A 37 -16.14 -16.82 10.81
CA SER A 37 -15.66 -17.03 12.17
C SER A 37 -14.85 -15.84 12.68
N VAL A 38 -14.00 -15.25 11.85
CA VAL A 38 -13.23 -14.02 12.16
C VAL A 38 -14.16 -12.84 12.45
N VAL A 39 -15.16 -12.61 11.59
CA VAL A 39 -16.12 -11.51 11.77
C VAL A 39 -16.93 -11.70 13.06
N LEU A 40 -17.38 -12.92 13.35
CA LEU A 40 -18.12 -13.23 14.56
C LEU A 40 -17.25 -13.09 15.83
N GLY A 41 -15.98 -13.46 15.79
CA GLY A 41 -15.02 -13.25 16.88
C GLY A 41 -14.84 -11.76 17.20
N ARG A 42 -14.72 -10.92 16.20
CA ARG A 42 -14.66 -9.46 16.36
C ARG A 42 -15.95 -8.88 16.96
N LEU A 43 -17.11 -9.37 16.55
CA LEU A 43 -18.41 -8.94 17.07
C LEU A 43 -18.57 -9.32 18.56
N ARG A 44 -18.01 -10.45 18.99
CA ARG A 44 -18.05 -10.92 20.38
C ARG A 44 -17.04 -10.23 21.30
N GLY A 45 -16.15 -9.40 20.74
CA GLY A 45 -15.09 -8.74 21.51
C GLY A 45 -13.98 -9.67 21.97
N GLU A 46 -13.85 -10.85 21.40
CA GLU A 46 -12.81 -11.85 21.73
C GLU A 46 -11.46 -11.55 21.08
N GLY A 47 -11.37 -10.45 20.34
CA GLY A 47 -10.14 -9.96 19.69
C GLY A 47 -9.67 -8.65 20.26
N ASN A 48 -8.44 -8.62 20.72
CA ASN A 48 -7.75 -7.42 21.23
C ASN A 48 -7.83 -6.27 20.21
N MET A 49 -8.47 -5.16 20.59
CA MET A 49 -8.58 -3.94 19.79
C MET A 49 -7.19 -3.37 19.54
N LYS A 50 -6.57 -3.73 18.44
CA LYS A 50 -5.55 -2.90 17.79
C LYS A 50 -6.01 -2.70 16.34
N ASN A 51 -6.32 -1.45 16.03
CA ASN A 51 -6.71 -0.93 14.73
C ASN A 51 -6.12 -1.75 13.57
N SER A 52 -6.97 -2.46 12.87
CA SER A 52 -6.56 -3.09 11.62
C SER A 52 -7.76 -3.27 10.72
N THR A 53 -7.85 -2.40 9.73
CA THR A 53 -8.48 -2.74 8.47
C THR A 53 -7.61 -3.84 7.84
N THR A 54 -7.71 -5.07 8.37
CA THR A 54 -6.97 -6.21 7.84
C THR A 54 -7.93 -7.04 7.03
N PHE A 55 -7.98 -6.78 5.76
CA PHE A 55 -8.50 -7.73 4.79
C PHE A 55 -7.35 -8.59 4.29
N LEU A 56 -7.53 -9.88 4.46
CA LEU A 56 -6.86 -11.02 3.83
C LEU A 56 -5.87 -11.82 4.66
N ALA A 57 -6.39 -13.04 4.91
CA ALA A 57 -5.71 -14.33 4.91
C ALA A 57 -4.37 -14.46 5.65
N ASP A 58 -4.51 -15.07 6.80
CA ASP A 58 -3.45 -15.77 7.48
C ASP A 58 -2.98 -16.99 6.64
N THR A 59 -1.83 -16.87 6.02
CA THR A 59 -0.92 -17.95 5.76
C THR A 59 0.41 -17.57 6.38
N GLY A 60 0.64 -17.97 7.61
CA GLY A 60 1.87 -18.22 8.34
C GLY A 60 3.17 -17.49 7.99
N HIS A 61 3.11 -16.17 7.66
CA HIS A 61 4.28 -15.29 7.57
C HIS A 61 3.83 -13.93 8.13
N GLY A 62 4.65 -13.30 8.94
CA GLY A 62 4.34 -12.06 9.68
C GLY A 62 3.51 -11.07 8.85
N ALA A 63 2.47 -10.49 9.46
CA ALA A 63 1.39 -9.75 8.81
C ALA A 63 1.92 -8.76 7.76
N GLU A 64 1.92 -9.18 6.50
CA GLU A 64 2.41 -8.39 5.37
C GLU A 64 1.43 -7.25 5.10
N LYS A 65 1.92 -6.02 5.22
CA LYS A 65 1.09 -4.85 5.00
C LYS A 65 0.65 -4.75 3.56
N SER A 66 -0.65 -4.69 3.35
CA SER A 66 -1.27 -4.50 2.05
C SER A 66 -2.08 -3.22 2.02
N PHE A 67 -2.16 -2.57 0.89
CA PHE A 67 -2.99 -1.39 0.71
C PHE A 67 -3.73 -1.43 -0.62
N MET A 68 -4.84 -0.71 -0.65
CA MET A 68 -5.69 -0.61 -1.81
C MET A 68 -5.42 0.68 -2.57
N VAL A 69 -5.17 0.55 -3.85
CA VAL A 69 -5.03 1.69 -4.77
C VAL A 69 -6.22 1.75 -5.73
N VAL A 70 -6.56 2.97 -6.12
CA VAL A 70 -7.58 3.22 -7.15
C VAL A 70 -6.86 3.60 -8.44
N THR A 71 -7.16 2.91 -9.53
CA THR A 71 -6.65 3.26 -10.86
C THR A 71 -7.41 4.46 -11.45
N PRO A 72 -6.91 5.11 -12.52
CA PRO A 72 -7.62 6.21 -13.18
C PRO A 72 -8.98 5.84 -13.74
N VAL A 73 -9.21 4.57 -14.06
CA VAL A 73 -10.49 4.06 -14.57
C VAL A 73 -11.44 3.62 -13.45
N GLY A 74 -10.98 3.69 -12.17
CA GLY A 74 -11.79 3.38 -11.01
C GLY A 74 -11.66 1.96 -10.48
N ASP A 75 -10.78 1.14 -11.06
CA ASP A 75 -10.51 -0.21 -10.54
C ASP A 75 -9.81 -0.12 -9.18
N LEU A 76 -10.17 -1.03 -8.30
CA LEU A 76 -9.50 -1.23 -7.02
C LEU A 76 -8.47 -2.34 -7.16
N ARG A 77 -7.23 -2.07 -6.71
CA ARG A 77 -6.17 -3.07 -6.66
C ARG A 77 -5.56 -3.12 -5.27
N VAL A 78 -5.44 -4.32 -4.76
CA VAL A 78 -4.72 -4.59 -3.51
C VAL A 78 -3.26 -4.87 -3.86
N LEU A 79 -2.36 -4.10 -3.25
CA LEU A 79 -0.92 -4.22 -3.43
C LEU A 79 -0.27 -4.53 -2.08
N ARG A 80 0.70 -5.42 -2.06
CA ARG A 80 1.52 -5.67 -0.89
C ARG A 80 2.70 -4.70 -0.89
N VAL A 81 3.07 -4.21 0.27
CA VAL A 81 4.24 -3.33 0.39
C VAL A 81 5.51 -4.02 -0.12
N SER A 82 5.64 -5.33 0.10
CA SER A 82 6.73 -6.15 -0.40
C SER A 82 6.80 -6.26 -1.92
N ASP A 83 5.68 -6.07 -2.63
CA ASP A 83 5.66 -6.14 -4.10
C ASP A 83 6.05 -4.81 -4.75
N ILE A 84 6.10 -3.71 -3.98
CA ILE A 84 6.35 -2.37 -4.49
C ILE A 84 7.82 -2.01 -4.38
N GLY A 85 8.45 -1.69 -5.50
CA GLY A 85 9.81 -1.16 -5.53
C GLY A 85 9.88 0.35 -5.40
N TYR A 86 9.08 1.05 -6.19
CA TYR A 86 9.09 2.51 -6.21
C TYR A 86 7.82 3.08 -6.85
N PHE A 87 7.62 4.39 -6.67
CA PHE A 87 6.61 5.16 -7.39
C PHE A 87 7.31 6.19 -8.27
N ARG A 88 6.77 6.41 -9.47
CA ARG A 88 7.22 7.47 -10.37
C ARG A 88 6.08 8.39 -10.76
N TYR A 89 6.36 9.67 -10.89
CA TYR A 89 5.41 10.67 -11.36
C TYR A 89 5.57 10.90 -12.85
N ILE A 90 4.50 10.69 -13.61
CA ILE A 90 4.46 10.91 -15.06
C ILE A 90 3.91 12.31 -15.32
N SER A 91 4.80 13.24 -15.67
CA SER A 91 4.48 14.67 -15.82
C SER A 91 3.45 14.94 -16.92
N GLU A 92 3.52 14.22 -18.03
CA GLU A 92 2.62 14.37 -19.19
C GLU A 92 1.18 14.02 -18.82
N ARG A 93 0.99 13.02 -17.97
CA ARG A 93 -0.32 12.53 -17.52
C ARG A 93 -0.76 13.11 -16.21
N LYS A 94 0.15 13.73 -15.47
CA LYS A 94 -0.03 14.23 -14.08
C LYS A 94 -0.55 13.16 -13.12
N ILE A 95 0.04 11.97 -13.18
CA ILE A 95 -0.30 10.83 -12.34
C ILE A 95 0.95 10.17 -11.78
N TRP A 96 0.79 9.52 -10.62
CA TRP A 96 1.76 8.59 -10.10
C TRP A 96 1.52 7.20 -10.68
N GLU A 97 2.59 6.45 -10.92
CA GLU A 97 2.57 5.03 -11.22
C GLU A 97 3.37 4.28 -10.17
N VAL A 98 2.90 3.10 -9.78
CA VAL A 98 3.63 2.19 -8.89
C VAL A 98 4.31 1.11 -9.72
N ALA A 99 5.61 0.91 -9.49
CA ALA A 99 6.42 -0.14 -10.08
C ALA A 99 6.43 -1.37 -9.16
N LEU A 100 5.97 -2.49 -9.67
CA LEU A 100 5.89 -3.76 -8.94
C LEU A 100 7.05 -4.70 -9.27
N ALA A 101 7.36 -5.61 -8.35
CA ALA A 101 8.43 -6.60 -8.46
C ALA A 101 8.28 -7.54 -9.66
N ASN A 102 7.07 -7.73 -10.15
CA ASN A 102 6.79 -8.50 -11.37
C ASN A 102 6.99 -7.71 -12.67
N GLY A 103 7.54 -6.49 -12.60
CA GLY A 103 7.76 -5.61 -13.76
C GLY A 103 6.51 -4.85 -14.23
N THR A 104 5.37 -4.98 -13.54
CA THR A 104 4.14 -4.28 -13.90
C THR A 104 4.15 -2.85 -13.34
N PHE A 105 3.65 -1.89 -14.15
CA PHE A 105 3.37 -0.54 -13.71
C PHE A 105 1.86 -0.34 -13.59
N ILE A 106 1.40 0.17 -12.46
CA ILE A 106 -0.01 0.44 -12.21
C ILE A 106 -0.19 1.95 -12.03
N PRO A 107 -0.93 2.63 -12.92
CA PRO A 107 -1.23 4.03 -12.77
C PRO A 107 -2.20 4.26 -11.60
N LEU A 108 -1.92 5.27 -10.79
CA LEU A 108 -2.76 5.67 -9.66
C LEU A 108 -3.75 6.75 -10.07
N LYS A 109 -4.82 6.88 -9.27
CA LYS A 109 -5.85 7.91 -9.47
C LYS A 109 -5.21 9.29 -9.58
N ARG A 110 -5.77 10.15 -10.45
CA ARG A 110 -5.40 11.56 -10.53
C ARG A 110 -5.55 12.24 -9.18
N ASN A 111 -4.72 13.23 -8.91
CA ASN A 111 -4.64 13.95 -7.63
C ASN A 111 -4.09 13.12 -6.45
N THR A 112 -3.50 11.93 -6.68
CA THR A 112 -2.68 11.27 -5.67
C THR A 112 -1.46 12.14 -5.36
N ARG A 113 -1.21 12.42 -4.08
CA ARG A 113 -0.09 13.24 -3.63
C ARG A 113 1.03 12.37 -3.08
N ALA A 114 2.28 12.83 -3.23
CA ALA A 114 3.45 12.14 -2.69
C ALA A 114 3.36 11.91 -1.18
N GLU A 115 2.85 12.91 -0.45
CA GLU A 115 2.70 12.83 1.00
C GLU A 115 1.78 11.67 1.41
N ASN A 116 0.69 11.44 0.66
CA ASN A 116 -0.23 10.34 0.93
C ASN A 116 0.43 8.98 0.70
N LEU A 117 1.28 8.87 -0.33
CA LEU A 117 2.03 7.64 -0.60
C LEU A 117 3.06 7.35 0.49
N CYS A 118 3.82 8.37 0.91
CA CYS A 118 4.80 8.25 1.99
C CYS A 118 4.16 8.00 3.36
N ALA A 119 2.96 8.53 3.61
CA ALA A 119 2.23 8.31 4.86
C ALA A 119 1.65 6.89 4.96
N TYR A 120 1.55 6.18 3.86
CA TYR A 120 0.97 4.85 3.80
C TYR A 120 1.82 3.81 4.54
N ASP A 121 3.12 3.84 4.30
CA ASP A 121 4.08 2.99 5.01
C ASP A 121 5.40 3.74 5.22
N THR A 122 6.03 3.47 6.36
CA THR A 122 7.33 4.06 6.73
C THR A 122 8.46 3.62 5.80
N ALA A 123 8.30 2.52 5.07
CA ALA A 123 9.26 2.09 4.06
C ALA A 123 9.28 3.00 2.83
N PHE A 124 8.22 3.78 2.58
CA PHE A 124 8.17 4.66 1.40
C PHE A 124 8.80 6.01 1.70
N VAL A 125 9.84 6.34 0.97
CA VAL A 125 10.61 7.58 1.13
C VAL A 125 10.69 8.33 -0.18
N GLN A 126 10.31 9.61 -0.16
CA GLN A 126 10.46 10.46 -1.32
C GLN A 126 11.93 10.87 -1.48
N ILE A 127 12.51 10.59 -2.66
CA ILE A 127 13.90 10.90 -3.00
C ILE A 127 14.01 12.03 -4.02
N HIS A 128 12.95 12.26 -4.77
CA HIS A 128 12.86 13.29 -5.81
C HIS A 128 11.41 13.77 -5.93
N GLN A 129 11.17 14.94 -6.53
CA GLN A 129 9.80 15.41 -6.80
C GLN A 129 8.96 14.39 -7.58
N SER A 130 9.61 13.53 -8.37
CA SER A 130 8.97 12.53 -9.23
C SER A 130 9.23 11.09 -8.80
N TYR A 131 9.94 10.83 -7.70
CA TYR A 131 10.27 9.48 -7.27
C TYR A 131 10.14 9.29 -5.77
N ILE A 132 9.49 8.15 -5.40
CA ILE A 132 9.40 7.62 -4.04
C ILE A 132 9.91 6.19 -4.11
N ILE A 133 10.83 5.79 -3.26
CA ILE A 133 11.35 4.41 -3.21
C ILE A 133 10.82 3.65 -2.00
N ASN A 134 10.80 2.34 -2.13
CA ASN A 134 10.64 1.45 -1.00
C ASN A 134 12.03 1.13 -0.43
N MET A 135 12.27 1.58 0.79
CA MET A 135 13.55 1.41 1.49
C MET A 135 13.94 -0.07 1.70
N ASN A 136 12.97 -0.98 1.72
CA ASN A 136 13.23 -2.42 1.84
C ASN A 136 14.00 -2.97 0.62
N TYR A 137 13.93 -2.28 -0.51
CA TYR A 137 14.69 -2.63 -1.71
C TYR A 137 15.96 -1.80 -1.91
N LEU A 138 16.23 -0.83 -1.05
CA LEU A 138 17.44 -0.02 -1.18
C LEU A 138 18.66 -0.81 -0.72
N LEU A 139 19.63 -1.03 -1.63
CA LEU A 139 20.91 -1.64 -1.32
C LEU A 139 21.89 -0.59 -0.81
N MET A 140 22.07 0.50 -1.55
CA MET A 140 22.97 1.59 -1.19
C MET A 140 22.65 2.87 -1.96
N VAL A 141 23.25 3.98 -1.52
CA VAL A 141 23.24 5.25 -2.26
C VAL A 141 24.68 5.59 -2.65
N GLN A 142 24.94 5.54 -3.95
CA GLN A 142 26.25 5.89 -4.50
C GLN A 142 26.21 7.31 -5.09
N GLY A 143 26.81 8.27 -4.42
CA GLY A 143 26.67 9.69 -4.76
C GLY A 143 25.22 10.17 -4.56
N CYS A 144 24.47 10.35 -5.63
CA CYS A 144 23.02 10.62 -5.61
C CYS A 144 22.18 9.48 -6.19
N GLN A 145 22.80 8.43 -6.73
CA GLN A 145 22.11 7.28 -7.31
C GLN A 145 21.67 6.30 -6.23
N CYS A 146 20.38 5.93 -6.20
CA CYS A 146 19.88 4.82 -5.40
C CYS A 146 20.09 3.51 -6.17
N VAL A 147 20.86 2.61 -5.61
CA VAL A 147 21.04 1.24 -6.11
C VAL A 147 20.06 0.35 -5.35
N MET A 148 19.22 -0.36 -6.07
CA MET A 148 18.18 -1.20 -5.50
C MET A 148 18.53 -2.67 -5.57
N TYR A 149 17.99 -3.48 -4.65
CA TYR A 149 18.03 -4.94 -4.78
C TYR A 149 17.18 -5.42 -5.97
N PRO A 150 17.48 -6.61 -6.53
CA PRO A 150 16.59 -7.23 -7.52
C PRO A 150 15.16 -7.35 -6.97
N PRO A 151 14.15 -7.19 -7.83
CA PRO A 151 14.23 -7.06 -9.30
C PRO A 151 14.44 -5.63 -9.82
N PHE A 152 14.71 -4.65 -8.95
CA PHE A 152 14.83 -3.23 -9.32
C PHE A 152 16.28 -2.75 -9.51
N ASN A 153 17.25 -3.70 -9.58
CA ASN A 153 18.68 -3.39 -9.68
C ASN A 153 19.11 -2.70 -10.98
N ASN A 154 18.27 -2.72 -12.01
CA ASN A 154 18.54 -2.11 -13.32
C ASN A 154 17.82 -0.76 -13.53
N VAL A 155 17.38 -0.10 -12.46
CA VAL A 155 16.66 1.18 -12.55
C VAL A 155 17.62 2.33 -12.28
N ASP A 156 18.08 3.00 -13.34
CA ASP A 156 19.07 4.08 -13.26
C ASP A 156 18.46 5.46 -12.99
N GLU A 157 17.14 5.57 -13.01
CA GLU A 157 16.42 6.85 -12.86
C GLU A 157 16.27 7.31 -11.40
N LEU A 158 16.54 6.43 -10.44
CA LEU A 158 16.29 6.69 -9.02
C LEU A 158 17.42 7.50 -8.40
N GLN A 159 17.34 8.82 -8.54
CA GLN A 159 18.32 9.75 -7.99
C GLN A 159 17.76 10.58 -6.85
N VAL A 160 18.55 10.68 -5.76
CA VAL A 160 18.19 11.52 -4.60
C VAL A 160 18.55 12.98 -4.90
N SER A 161 17.55 13.84 -4.90
CA SER A 161 17.81 15.29 -5.02
C SER A 161 18.25 15.88 -3.68
N LYS A 162 18.99 17.01 -3.74
CA LYS A 162 19.52 17.68 -2.54
C LYS A 162 18.46 17.97 -1.48
N LYS A 163 17.25 18.33 -1.92
CA LYS A 163 16.12 18.65 -1.05
C LYS A 163 15.70 17.48 -0.17
N TYR A 164 15.66 16.27 -0.72
CA TYR A 164 15.14 15.07 -0.04
C TYR A 164 16.23 14.25 0.66
N ARG A 165 17.50 14.58 0.41
CA ARG A 165 18.63 13.81 0.94
C ARG A 165 18.67 13.81 2.46
N LYS A 166 18.40 14.96 3.09
CA LYS A 166 18.43 15.08 4.56
C LYS A 166 17.38 14.19 5.20
N GLU A 167 16.13 14.28 4.76
CA GLU A 167 15.01 13.49 5.27
C GLU A 167 15.26 11.97 5.08
N MET A 168 15.79 11.60 3.91
CA MET A 168 16.15 10.22 3.65
C MET A 168 17.23 9.72 4.62
N MET A 169 18.30 10.50 4.87
CA MET A 169 19.39 10.11 5.76
C MET A 169 18.96 10.03 7.22
N GLU A 170 18.02 10.86 7.66
CA GLU A 170 17.48 10.84 9.03
C GLU A 170 16.73 9.55 9.36
N ARG A 171 16.29 8.79 8.35
CA ARG A 171 15.60 7.49 8.53
C ARG A 171 16.57 6.33 8.75
N PHE A 172 17.87 6.52 8.51
CA PHE A 172 18.89 5.54 8.84
C PHE A 172 19.44 5.83 10.24
N CYS A 173 19.55 4.78 11.08
CA CYS A 173 20.39 4.88 12.26
C CYS A 173 21.83 5.07 11.78
N GLN A 174 22.40 6.25 12.02
CA GLN A 174 23.84 6.47 11.81
C GLN A 174 24.56 5.80 12.96
N LEU A 175 25.36 4.80 12.63
CA LEU A 175 26.31 4.17 13.55
C LEU A 175 27.50 5.10 13.78
#